data_5d2a54f198c93955d30f0edf6a2f79a5
#
_entry.id   5d2a54f198c93955d30f0edf6a2f79a5
#
_cell.length_a   1.000
_cell.length_b   1.000
_cell.length_c   1.000
_cell.angle_alpha   90.00
_cell.angle_beta   90.00
_cell.angle_gamma   90.00
#
_symmetry.space_group_name_H-M   'P 1'
#
loop_
_entity.id
_entity.type
_entity.pdbx_description
1 polymer ?
#
loop_
_entity_poly.entity_id
_entity_poly.type
_entity_poly.pdbx_seq_one_letter_code
_entity_poly.pdbx_strand_id
1 'polypeptide(L)'
;MNGSDVKKKRKWPKILLVILIIIGLLCGFIAMNASKNIKVMNRTVDSGMETLSSFAKVTPVDPGEYKTIKMYGLMKFNVEQYDVEDIGNLSVMTVNMGFMQMVSYVITPYKKNMPLLSMDFMYIMGKRKAYAEFYDLVPDTADPKYAKVLENIKEFQDKYSDLEELQTDPAWYDDLLTVAMHKAVKKSDDARMEDMFCDAIRCYMETASELEPLTDEEKAEKLEITQKYCDDLVEKGGVSTNVFKKALGEEATKDFFNKVFFGTEKYR
;
A
#
# COMPACT_ATOMS: atom_id res chain seq x y z
N MET A 1 -57.48 -26.46 -47.78
CA MET A 1 -56.05 -26.47 -47.45
C MET A 1 -55.84 -25.48 -46.34
N ASN A 2 -55.79 -25.97 -45.07
CA ASN A 2 -55.53 -25.14 -43.86
C ASN A 2 -54.07 -25.25 -43.50
N GLY A 3 -53.31 -24.20 -43.77
CA GLY A 3 -51.96 -24.05 -43.30
C GLY A 3 -51.95 -23.51 -41.86
N SER A 4 -51.68 -24.36 -40.89
CA SER A 4 -51.50 -23.95 -39.49
C SER A 4 -50.10 -23.29 -39.31
N ASP A 5 -50.07 -21.96 -39.24
CA ASP A 5 -48.89 -21.19 -38.87
C ASP A 5 -48.55 -21.44 -37.36
N VAL A 6 -47.67 -22.37 -37.12
CA VAL A 6 -47.12 -22.60 -35.80
C VAL A 6 -46.11 -21.44 -35.49
N LYS A 7 -46.58 -20.38 -34.83
CA LYS A 7 -45.71 -19.31 -34.28
C LYS A 7 -44.68 -19.93 -33.35
N LYS A 8 -43.44 -20.09 -33.83
CA LYS A 8 -42.28 -20.44 -33.00
C LYS A 8 -42.12 -19.41 -31.86
N LYS A 9 -42.52 -19.75 -30.62
CA LYS A 9 -42.34 -18.91 -29.43
C LYS A 9 -40.85 -18.57 -29.31
N ARG A 10 -40.50 -17.29 -29.46
CA ARG A 10 -39.14 -16.79 -29.27
C ARG A 10 -38.64 -17.16 -27.87
N LYS A 11 -37.61 -18.02 -27.78
CA LYS A 11 -37.00 -18.44 -26.51
C LYS A 11 -36.11 -17.34 -25.89
N TRP A 12 -35.83 -16.26 -26.61
CA TRP A 12 -34.99 -15.13 -26.25
C TRP A 12 -35.27 -14.47 -24.88
N PRO A 13 -36.57 -14.16 -24.51
CA PRO A 13 -36.80 -13.51 -23.23
C PRO A 13 -36.46 -14.40 -22.02
N LYS A 14 -36.57 -15.72 -22.14
CA LYS A 14 -36.18 -16.65 -21.08
C LYS A 14 -34.65 -16.72 -20.92
N ILE A 15 -33.91 -16.70 -22.03
CA ILE A 15 -32.45 -16.69 -22.04
C ILE A 15 -31.95 -15.39 -21.42
N LEU A 16 -32.51 -14.24 -21.79
CA LEU A 16 -32.17 -12.94 -21.23
C LEU A 16 -32.41 -12.89 -19.72
N LEU A 17 -33.55 -13.44 -19.25
CA LEU A 17 -33.87 -13.51 -17.83
C LEU A 17 -32.83 -14.35 -17.06
N VAL A 18 -32.41 -15.50 -17.58
CA VAL A 18 -31.39 -16.36 -16.97
C VAL A 18 -30.06 -15.63 -16.90
N ILE A 19 -29.65 -14.93 -17.96
CA ILE A 19 -28.43 -14.14 -17.99
C ILE A 19 -28.47 -13.03 -16.90
N LEU A 20 -29.58 -12.31 -16.78
CA LEU A 20 -29.75 -11.26 -15.75
C LEU A 20 -29.68 -11.83 -14.32
N ILE A 21 -30.27 -13.01 -14.10
CA ILE A 21 -30.18 -13.69 -12.80
C ILE A 21 -28.71 -14.06 -12.48
N ILE A 22 -28.00 -14.63 -13.46
CA ILE A 22 -26.58 -15.00 -13.27
C ILE A 22 -25.73 -13.76 -12.96
N ILE A 23 -25.93 -12.66 -13.71
CA ILE A 23 -25.23 -11.39 -13.45
C ILE A 23 -25.57 -10.87 -12.05
N GLY A 24 -26.84 -10.89 -11.65
CA GLY A 24 -27.27 -10.46 -10.32
C GLY A 24 -26.64 -11.28 -9.21
N LEU A 25 -26.58 -12.60 -9.35
CA LEU A 25 -25.92 -13.49 -8.40
C LEU A 25 -24.39 -13.22 -8.32
N LEU A 26 -23.74 -13.01 -9.47
CA LEU A 26 -22.32 -12.67 -9.52
C LEU A 26 -22.03 -11.32 -8.86
N CYS A 27 -22.82 -10.30 -9.16
CA CYS A 27 -22.69 -8.98 -8.50
C CYS A 27 -22.91 -9.08 -6.99
N GLY A 28 -23.92 -9.85 -6.55
CA GLY A 28 -24.18 -10.11 -5.13
C GLY A 28 -23.01 -10.82 -4.44
N PHE A 29 -22.42 -11.81 -5.10
CA PHE A 29 -21.24 -12.52 -4.60
C PHE A 29 -20.02 -11.60 -4.46
N ILE A 30 -19.76 -10.76 -5.48
CA ILE A 30 -18.67 -9.77 -5.44
C ILE A 30 -18.89 -8.77 -4.32
N ALA A 31 -20.07 -8.20 -4.17
CA ALA A 31 -20.42 -7.24 -3.13
C ALA A 31 -20.25 -7.82 -1.72
N MET A 32 -20.67 -9.08 -1.51
CA MET A 32 -20.50 -9.76 -0.23
C MET A 32 -19.03 -10.00 0.12
N ASN A 33 -18.21 -10.41 -0.86
CA ASN A 33 -16.77 -10.57 -0.64
C ASN A 33 -16.08 -9.22 -0.39
N ALA A 34 -16.42 -8.17 -1.15
CA ALA A 34 -15.92 -6.83 -0.94
C ALA A 34 -16.20 -6.33 0.47
N SER A 35 -17.44 -6.48 0.96
CA SER A 35 -17.81 -6.07 2.33
C SER A 35 -16.97 -6.78 3.41
N LYS A 36 -16.71 -8.09 3.24
CA LYS A 36 -15.85 -8.83 4.17
C LYS A 36 -14.39 -8.37 4.10
N ASN A 37 -13.87 -8.19 2.90
CA ASN A 37 -12.49 -7.74 2.70
C ASN A 37 -12.27 -6.33 3.25
N ILE A 38 -13.22 -5.40 3.07
CA ILE A 38 -13.15 -4.05 3.64
C ILE A 38 -13.05 -4.11 5.16
N LYS A 39 -13.83 -4.97 5.82
CA LYS A 39 -13.76 -5.13 7.28
C LYS A 39 -12.40 -5.63 7.74
N VAL A 40 -11.82 -6.61 7.04
CA VAL A 40 -10.49 -7.13 7.36
C VAL A 40 -9.44 -6.06 7.11
N MET A 41 -9.45 -5.41 5.96
CA MET A 41 -8.52 -4.32 5.61
C MET A 41 -8.56 -3.20 6.65
N ASN A 42 -9.77 -2.71 7.01
CA ASN A 42 -9.89 -1.64 8.00
C ASN A 42 -9.35 -2.07 9.36
N ARG A 43 -9.65 -3.30 9.80
CA ARG A 43 -9.09 -3.83 11.04
C ARG A 43 -7.57 -3.89 10.99
N THR A 44 -6.97 -4.34 9.88
CA THR A 44 -5.51 -4.34 9.69
C THR A 44 -4.94 -2.93 9.83
N VAL A 45 -5.57 -1.92 9.20
CA VAL A 45 -5.16 -0.52 9.32
C VAL A 45 -5.29 -0.02 10.76
N ASP A 46 -6.44 -0.27 11.40
CA ASP A 46 -6.70 0.15 12.79
C ASP A 46 -5.67 -0.46 13.75
N SER A 47 -5.40 -1.77 13.64
CA SER A 47 -4.39 -2.49 14.44
C SER A 47 -2.98 -1.94 14.19
N GLY A 48 -2.65 -1.61 12.94
CA GLY A 48 -1.37 -0.98 12.59
C GLY A 48 -1.21 0.42 13.17
N MET A 49 -2.26 1.24 13.11
CA MET A 49 -2.27 2.58 13.70
C MET A 49 -2.19 2.53 15.24
N GLU A 50 -2.86 1.57 15.88
CA GLU A 50 -2.75 1.32 17.31
C GLU A 50 -1.32 0.89 17.68
N THR A 51 -0.73 -0.03 16.92
CA THR A 51 0.66 -0.44 17.10
C THR A 51 1.60 0.75 16.98
N LEU A 52 1.52 1.55 15.91
CA LEU A 52 2.36 2.74 15.74
C LEU A 52 2.20 3.74 16.89
N SER A 53 0.95 3.99 17.30
CA SER A 53 0.63 4.95 18.36
C SER A 53 1.11 4.51 19.74
N SER A 54 1.45 3.23 19.93
CA SER A 54 2.07 2.76 21.16
C SER A 54 3.56 3.13 21.29
N PHE A 55 4.21 3.51 20.18
CA PHE A 55 5.61 3.91 20.14
C PHE A 55 5.82 5.41 20.01
N ALA A 56 4.95 6.12 19.30
CA ALA A 56 5.13 7.53 19.00
C ALA A 56 3.77 8.26 18.94
N LYS A 57 3.81 9.57 19.18
CA LYS A 57 2.65 10.42 18.93
C LYS A 57 2.41 10.53 17.43
N VAL A 58 1.20 10.18 16.99
CA VAL A 58 0.75 10.24 15.60
C VAL A 58 -0.24 11.40 15.45
N THR A 59 0.14 12.43 14.71
CA THR A 59 -0.65 13.65 14.56
C THR A 59 -1.22 13.72 13.14
N PRO A 60 -2.54 13.79 12.96
CA PRO A 60 -3.14 13.93 11.64
C PRO A 60 -2.69 15.21 10.93
N VAL A 61 -2.43 15.09 9.62
CA VAL A 61 -2.13 16.20 8.70
C VAL A 61 -3.22 16.23 7.64
N ASP A 62 -3.74 17.40 7.29
CA ASP A 62 -4.75 17.52 6.23
C ASP A 62 -4.09 17.30 4.86
N PRO A 63 -4.44 16.24 4.11
CA PRO A 63 -3.91 16.00 2.78
C PRO A 63 -4.52 16.93 1.70
N GLY A 64 -5.36 17.90 2.10
CA GLY A 64 -5.95 18.88 1.22
C GLY A 64 -6.80 18.26 0.10
N GLU A 65 -6.56 18.68 -1.13
CA GLU A 65 -7.26 18.19 -2.31
C GLU A 65 -7.02 16.69 -2.58
N TYR A 66 -5.94 16.12 -2.05
CA TYR A 66 -5.58 14.71 -2.21
C TYR A 66 -6.29 13.77 -1.22
N LYS A 67 -7.09 14.29 -0.28
CA LYS A 67 -7.89 13.46 0.65
C LYS A 67 -8.70 12.37 -0.06
N THR A 68 -9.11 12.63 -1.29
CA THR A 68 -9.79 11.67 -2.13
C THR A 68 -9.36 11.82 -3.58
N ILE A 69 -8.70 10.78 -4.12
CA ILE A 69 -8.31 10.73 -5.53
C ILE A 69 -9.29 9.81 -6.27
N LYS A 70 -9.98 10.37 -7.27
CA LYS A 70 -10.93 9.62 -8.10
C LYS A 70 -10.30 9.24 -9.43
N MET A 71 -10.50 7.97 -9.84
CA MET A 71 -9.94 7.44 -11.08
C MET A 71 -11.00 6.71 -11.88
N TYR A 72 -11.04 6.96 -13.18
CA TYR A 72 -11.94 6.28 -14.13
C TYR A 72 -13.43 6.27 -13.71
N GLY A 73 -13.87 7.23 -12.88
CA GLY A 73 -15.24 7.35 -12.40
C GLY A 73 -15.70 6.28 -11.40
N LEU A 74 -14.95 5.20 -11.22
CA LEU A 74 -15.34 4.04 -10.39
C LEU A 74 -14.40 3.79 -9.21
N MET A 75 -13.13 4.15 -9.33
CA MET A 75 -12.14 3.94 -8.28
C MET A 75 -12.00 5.20 -7.44
N LYS A 76 -11.97 5.00 -6.13
CA LYS A 76 -11.78 6.07 -5.15
C LYS A 76 -10.70 5.64 -4.17
N PHE A 77 -9.59 6.38 -4.18
CA PHE A 77 -8.57 6.29 -3.15
C PHE A 77 -8.90 7.28 -2.04
N ASN A 78 -8.97 6.80 -0.82
CA ASN A 78 -9.00 7.66 0.36
C ASN A 78 -7.57 7.74 0.88
N VAL A 79 -7.12 8.96 1.13
CA VAL A 79 -5.75 9.25 1.57
C VAL A 79 -5.81 9.95 2.92
N GLU A 80 -5.03 9.45 3.85
CA GLU A 80 -4.78 10.03 5.16
C GLU A 80 -3.29 10.28 5.31
N GLN A 81 -2.93 11.37 5.96
CA GLN A 81 -1.54 11.75 6.23
C GLN A 81 -1.36 12.04 7.70
N TYR A 82 -0.20 11.66 8.22
CA TYR A 82 0.15 11.87 9.61
C TYR A 82 1.61 12.31 9.76
N ASP A 83 1.88 13.10 10.78
CA ASP A 83 3.22 13.31 11.32
C ASP A 83 3.46 12.32 12.44
N VAL A 84 4.51 11.52 12.32
CA VAL A 84 4.94 10.57 13.35
C VAL A 84 6.09 11.20 14.09
N GLU A 85 5.91 11.44 15.40
CA GLU A 85 6.90 12.10 16.25
C GLU A 85 8.25 11.36 16.17
N ASP A 86 9.34 12.10 16.04
CA ASP A 86 10.73 11.63 15.91
C ASP A 86 11.02 10.70 14.71
N ILE A 87 10.06 10.45 13.85
CA ILE A 87 10.23 9.65 12.64
C ILE A 87 10.09 10.51 11.38
N GLY A 88 8.88 10.97 11.08
CA GLY A 88 8.63 11.70 9.84
C GLY A 88 7.20 11.60 9.36
N ASN A 89 7.01 11.39 8.04
CA ASN A 89 5.70 11.32 7.40
C ASN A 89 5.17 9.88 7.37
N LEU A 90 3.89 9.74 7.64
CA LEU A 90 3.12 8.53 7.32
C LEU A 90 2.01 8.89 6.36
N SER A 91 1.88 8.17 5.27
CA SER A 91 0.68 8.19 4.43
C SER A 91 -0.02 6.84 4.43
N VAL A 92 -1.34 6.87 4.60
CA VAL A 92 -2.20 5.69 4.53
C VAL A 92 -3.20 5.90 3.41
N MET A 93 -3.19 5.01 2.44
CA MET A 93 -4.07 5.10 1.30
C MET A 93 -4.89 3.81 1.17
N THR A 94 -6.20 3.94 1.11
CA THR A 94 -7.10 2.79 0.93
C THR A 94 -7.90 2.92 -0.37
N VAL A 95 -8.12 1.80 -1.04
CA VAL A 95 -8.95 1.74 -2.25
C VAL A 95 -9.90 0.55 -2.20
N ASN A 96 -11.11 0.76 -2.71
CA ASN A 96 -12.09 -0.30 -2.95
C ASN A 96 -12.51 -0.28 -4.42
N MET A 97 -12.19 -1.36 -5.13
CA MET A 97 -12.52 -1.58 -6.54
C MET A 97 -13.62 -2.65 -6.72
N GLY A 98 -14.37 -2.98 -5.66
CA GLY A 98 -15.35 -4.06 -5.68
C GLY A 98 -14.71 -5.44 -5.57
N PHE A 99 -14.04 -5.92 -6.60
CA PHE A 99 -13.36 -7.22 -6.60
C PHE A 99 -12.03 -7.24 -5.86
N MET A 100 -11.44 -6.08 -5.60
CA MET A 100 -10.16 -5.88 -4.90
C MET A 100 -10.26 -4.71 -3.93
N GLN A 101 -9.70 -4.89 -2.76
CA GLN A 101 -9.43 -3.83 -1.78
C GLN A 101 -7.93 -3.81 -1.50
N MET A 102 -7.38 -2.64 -1.23
CA MET A 102 -5.95 -2.47 -0.95
C MET A 102 -5.75 -1.37 0.07
N VAL A 103 -4.77 -1.55 0.92
CA VAL A 103 -4.15 -0.51 1.72
C VAL A 103 -2.69 -0.36 1.28
N SER A 104 -2.25 0.88 1.13
CA SER A 104 -0.85 1.28 1.05
C SER A 104 -0.52 2.08 2.30
N TYR A 105 0.55 1.71 3.00
CA TYR A 105 0.98 2.31 4.27
C TYR A 105 2.46 2.61 4.17
N VAL A 106 2.80 3.90 4.11
CA VAL A 106 4.17 4.32 3.81
C VAL A 106 4.69 5.24 4.91
N ILE A 107 5.73 4.77 5.62
CA ILE A 107 6.49 5.59 6.59
C ILE A 107 7.74 6.11 5.90
N THR A 108 7.84 7.44 5.78
CA THR A 108 9.04 8.12 5.25
C THR A 108 9.79 8.76 6.41
N PRO A 109 10.93 8.20 6.83
CA PRO A 109 11.69 8.70 7.98
C PRO A 109 12.57 9.88 7.55
N TYR A 110 12.44 11.01 8.25
CA TYR A 110 13.26 12.22 8.04
C TYR A 110 14.15 12.56 9.23
N LYS A 111 13.90 11.95 10.38
CA LYS A 111 14.56 12.30 11.64
C LYS A 111 15.49 11.20 12.17
N LYS A 112 15.44 10.02 11.56
CA LYS A 112 16.24 8.83 11.93
C LYS A 112 16.87 8.20 10.69
N ASN A 113 18.03 7.56 10.87
CA ASN A 113 18.69 6.83 9.78
C ASN A 113 18.05 5.44 9.55
N MET A 114 16.77 5.47 9.20
CA MET A 114 15.93 4.28 8.90
C MET A 114 15.67 4.20 7.41
N PRO A 115 15.43 2.99 6.86
CA PRO A 115 14.89 2.86 5.49
C PRO A 115 13.47 3.42 5.41
N LEU A 116 13.00 3.79 4.21
CA LEU A 116 11.58 4.03 3.99
C LEU A 116 10.85 2.68 4.05
N LEU A 117 9.78 2.60 4.84
CA LEU A 117 8.91 1.43 4.88
C LEU A 117 7.69 1.65 3.99
N SER A 118 7.50 0.76 3.00
CA SER A 118 6.29 0.70 2.17
C SER A 118 5.60 -0.64 2.34
N MET A 119 4.33 -0.62 2.72
CA MET A 119 3.51 -1.81 2.83
C MET A 119 2.28 -1.69 1.95
N ASP A 120 2.13 -2.62 0.99
CA ASP A 120 0.96 -2.73 0.13
C ASP A 120 0.26 -4.08 0.38
N PHE A 121 -0.92 -4.03 1.03
CA PHE A 121 -1.70 -5.22 1.36
C PHE A 121 -2.98 -5.25 0.53
N MET A 122 -3.13 -6.32 -0.28
CA MET A 122 -4.22 -6.46 -1.25
C MET A 122 -5.13 -7.64 -0.89
N TYR A 123 -6.43 -7.39 -0.92
CA TYR A 123 -7.51 -8.34 -0.64
C TYR A 123 -8.29 -8.56 -1.93
N ILE A 124 -7.93 -9.60 -2.70
CA ILE A 124 -8.47 -9.87 -4.04
C ILE A 124 -9.39 -11.08 -3.97
N MET A 125 -10.70 -10.87 -3.84
CA MET A 125 -11.69 -11.94 -3.69
C MET A 125 -11.32 -12.90 -2.53
N GLY A 126 -10.85 -14.10 -2.83
CA GLY A 126 -10.37 -15.09 -1.86
C GLY A 126 -8.85 -15.14 -1.66
N LYS A 127 -8.10 -14.31 -2.38
CA LYS A 127 -6.64 -14.26 -2.34
C LYS A 127 -6.15 -13.01 -1.60
N ARG A 128 -4.96 -13.09 -1.04
CA ARG A 128 -4.24 -11.99 -0.40
C ARG A 128 -2.85 -11.86 -1.00
N LYS A 129 -2.39 -10.64 -1.14
CA LYS A 129 -1.00 -10.33 -1.45
C LYS A 129 -0.51 -9.29 -0.44
N ALA A 130 0.64 -9.54 0.13
CA ALA A 130 1.28 -8.65 1.07
C ALA A 130 2.69 -8.33 0.58
N TYR A 131 2.97 -7.06 0.47
CA TYR A 131 4.29 -6.51 0.18
C TYR A 131 4.71 -5.69 1.38
N ALA A 132 5.90 -5.95 1.90
CA ALA A 132 6.55 -5.13 2.92
C ALA A 132 7.98 -4.89 2.45
N GLU A 133 8.28 -3.66 2.06
CA GLU A 133 9.49 -3.25 1.38
C GLU A 133 10.19 -2.16 2.19
N PHE A 134 11.49 -2.33 2.39
CA PHE A 134 12.33 -1.40 3.15
C PHE A 134 13.36 -0.82 2.18
N TYR A 135 13.09 0.41 1.72
CA TYR A 135 13.94 1.10 0.75
C TYR A 135 15.10 1.79 1.45
N ASP A 136 16.33 1.46 1.05
CA ASP A 136 17.59 1.98 1.60
C ASP A 136 17.85 3.44 1.18
N LEU A 137 16.89 4.33 1.45
CA LEU A 137 17.00 5.75 1.19
C LEU A 137 17.78 6.44 2.32
N VAL A 138 19.05 6.08 2.48
CA VAL A 138 19.93 6.53 3.57
C VAL A 138 21.24 7.08 2.99
N PRO A 139 21.92 8.00 3.69
CA PRO A 139 23.16 8.61 3.22
C PRO A 139 24.28 7.61 2.95
N ASP A 140 24.46 6.64 3.84
CA ASP A 140 25.51 5.63 3.74
C ASP A 140 24.96 4.23 4.09
N THR A 141 24.78 3.39 3.09
CA THR A 141 24.34 2.00 3.26
C THR A 141 25.45 1.10 3.85
N ALA A 142 26.71 1.54 3.83
CA ALA A 142 27.84 0.82 4.40
C ALA A 142 28.10 1.17 5.88
N ASP A 143 27.37 2.12 6.45
CA ASP A 143 27.47 2.47 7.88
C ASP A 143 27.18 1.22 8.73
N PRO A 144 28.08 0.81 9.64
CA PRO A 144 27.87 -0.29 10.55
C PRO A 144 26.60 -0.16 11.41
N LYS A 145 26.18 1.07 11.74
CA LYS A 145 24.93 1.31 12.46
C LYS A 145 23.72 0.98 11.57
N TYR A 146 23.79 1.33 10.28
CA TYR A 146 22.75 0.98 9.35
C TYR A 146 22.71 -0.53 9.07
N ALA A 147 23.85 -1.20 9.02
CA ALA A 147 23.92 -2.65 8.93
C ALA A 147 23.16 -3.33 10.09
N LYS A 148 23.23 -2.78 11.31
CA LYS A 148 22.45 -3.27 12.46
C LYS A 148 20.96 -3.04 12.30
N VAL A 149 20.54 -1.90 11.72
CA VAL A 149 19.13 -1.66 11.35
C VAL A 149 18.60 -2.75 10.42
N LEU A 150 19.36 -3.08 9.37
CA LEU A 150 18.96 -4.13 8.41
C LEU A 150 18.94 -5.52 9.06
N GLU A 151 19.84 -5.82 9.98
CA GLU A 151 19.84 -7.08 10.73
C GLU A 151 18.54 -7.23 11.56
N ASN A 152 18.14 -6.19 12.31
CA ASN A 152 16.91 -6.20 13.08
C ASN A 152 15.67 -6.40 12.18
N ILE A 153 15.63 -5.74 11.01
CA ILE A 153 14.54 -5.90 10.05
C ILE A 153 14.50 -7.30 9.43
N LYS A 154 15.67 -7.93 9.22
CA LYS A 154 15.74 -9.32 8.72
C LYS A 154 15.12 -10.32 9.68
N GLU A 155 15.21 -10.12 10.98
CA GLU A 155 14.54 -10.99 11.97
C GLU A 155 13.02 -11.02 11.75
N PHE A 156 12.43 -9.86 11.41
CA PHE A 156 11.02 -9.81 11.02
C PHE A 156 10.76 -10.61 9.73
N GLN A 157 11.60 -10.49 8.72
CA GLN A 157 11.47 -11.24 7.45
C GLN A 157 11.50 -12.76 7.71
N ASP A 158 12.40 -13.24 8.56
CA ASP A 158 12.56 -14.66 8.88
C ASP A 158 11.32 -15.25 9.56
N LYS A 159 10.60 -14.46 10.37
CA LYS A 159 9.36 -14.88 11.04
C LYS A 159 8.26 -15.32 10.06
N TYR A 160 8.27 -14.78 8.84
CA TYR A 160 7.26 -15.06 7.81
C TYR A 160 7.82 -15.82 6.61
N SER A 161 8.98 -16.45 6.76
CA SER A 161 9.65 -17.22 5.70
C SER A 161 8.87 -18.45 5.22
N ASP A 162 7.94 -18.98 6.04
CA ASP A 162 7.07 -20.11 5.70
C ASP A 162 5.88 -19.73 4.80
N LEU A 163 5.58 -18.44 4.61
CA LEU A 163 4.54 -17.99 3.69
C LEU A 163 5.04 -18.10 2.24
N GLU A 164 4.11 -18.42 1.34
CA GLU A 164 4.38 -18.54 -0.09
C GLU A 164 4.91 -17.24 -0.68
N GLU A 165 6.05 -17.33 -1.40
CA GLU A 165 6.65 -16.17 -2.08
C GLU A 165 5.84 -15.77 -3.33
N LEU A 166 5.63 -14.46 -3.50
CA LEU A 166 5.14 -13.90 -4.74
C LEU A 166 6.31 -13.57 -5.65
N GLN A 167 6.24 -14.04 -6.89
CA GLN A 167 7.16 -13.58 -7.93
C GLN A 167 6.72 -12.20 -8.42
N THR A 168 7.66 -11.28 -8.49
CA THR A 168 7.49 -9.92 -9.02
C THR A 168 8.34 -9.73 -10.27
N ASP A 169 7.89 -8.89 -11.18
CA ASP A 169 8.72 -8.47 -12.31
C ASP A 169 9.83 -7.53 -11.80
N PRO A 170 11.04 -7.59 -12.39
CA PRO A 170 12.13 -6.70 -12.01
C PRO A 170 11.76 -5.22 -12.18
N ALA A 171 12.16 -4.41 -11.21
CA ALA A 171 11.95 -2.96 -11.21
C ALA A 171 13.28 -2.22 -11.05
N TRP A 172 13.34 -0.97 -11.53
CA TRP A 172 14.55 -0.15 -11.46
C TRP A 172 14.98 0.18 -10.03
N TYR A 173 14.06 0.06 -9.08
CA TYR A 173 14.30 0.33 -7.65
C TYR A 173 14.66 -0.93 -6.84
N ASP A 174 14.79 -2.10 -7.47
CA ASP A 174 15.12 -3.34 -6.74
C ASP A 174 16.48 -3.25 -6.04
N ASP A 175 17.42 -2.51 -6.61
CA ASP A 175 18.74 -2.25 -6.01
C ASP A 175 18.68 -1.42 -4.72
N LEU A 176 17.53 -0.79 -4.43
CA LEU A 176 17.28 -0.04 -3.18
C LEU A 176 16.64 -0.92 -2.09
N LEU A 177 16.40 -2.21 -2.36
CA LEU A 177 15.67 -3.12 -1.48
C LEU A 177 16.62 -4.19 -0.91
N THR A 178 17.29 -3.91 0.21
CA THR A 178 18.06 -4.95 0.90
C THR A 178 17.15 -5.92 1.64
N VAL A 179 16.03 -5.46 2.17
CA VAL A 179 15.01 -6.28 2.81
C VAL A 179 13.64 -6.02 2.17
N ALA A 180 13.05 -7.07 1.63
CA ALA A 180 11.71 -7.03 1.07
C ALA A 180 10.99 -8.36 1.30
N MET A 181 9.70 -8.30 1.54
CA MET A 181 8.82 -9.46 1.59
C MET A 181 7.67 -9.31 0.62
N HIS A 182 7.52 -10.28 -0.27
CA HIS A 182 6.41 -10.38 -1.20
C HIS A 182 5.71 -11.71 -0.98
N LYS A 183 4.55 -11.71 -0.33
CA LYS A 183 3.89 -12.94 0.13
C LYS A 183 2.49 -13.13 -0.44
N ALA A 184 2.19 -14.37 -0.84
CA ALA A 184 0.84 -14.82 -1.11
C ALA A 184 0.25 -15.42 0.17
N VAL A 185 -0.87 -14.88 0.63
CA VAL A 185 -1.54 -15.31 1.85
C VAL A 185 -2.93 -15.84 1.52
N LYS A 186 -3.36 -16.93 2.14
CA LYS A 186 -4.71 -17.46 1.98
C LYS A 186 -5.69 -16.64 2.82
N LYS A 187 -6.93 -16.56 2.38
CA LYS A 187 -7.99 -15.86 3.13
C LYS A 187 -8.22 -16.45 4.53
N SER A 188 -7.94 -17.75 4.73
CA SER A 188 -7.99 -18.38 6.05
C SER A 188 -6.99 -17.78 7.03
N ASP A 189 -5.93 -17.16 6.52
CA ASP A 189 -4.78 -16.68 7.28
C ASP A 189 -4.81 -15.13 7.38
N ASP A 190 -6.01 -14.51 7.28
CA ASP A 190 -6.19 -13.05 7.42
C ASP A 190 -5.61 -12.51 8.74
N ALA A 191 -5.71 -13.28 9.84
CA ALA A 191 -5.13 -12.90 11.13
C ALA A 191 -3.59 -12.85 11.05
N ARG A 192 -2.96 -13.84 10.40
CA ARG A 192 -1.50 -13.86 10.22
C ARG A 192 -1.00 -12.73 9.32
N MET A 193 -1.82 -12.34 8.33
CA MET A 193 -1.51 -11.19 7.48
C MET A 193 -1.59 -9.87 8.27
N GLU A 194 -2.57 -9.75 9.17
CA GLU A 194 -2.68 -8.63 10.11
C GLU A 194 -1.50 -8.61 11.09
N ASP A 195 -1.12 -9.76 11.65
CA ASP A 195 0.07 -9.88 12.51
C ASP A 195 1.33 -9.42 11.77
N MET A 196 1.51 -9.83 10.50
CA MET A 196 2.64 -9.41 9.68
C MET A 196 2.67 -7.89 9.48
N PHE A 197 1.53 -7.26 9.27
CA PHE A 197 1.43 -5.81 9.16
C PHE A 197 1.85 -5.11 10.46
N CYS A 198 1.32 -5.55 11.58
CA CYS A 198 1.65 -4.99 12.89
C CYS A 198 3.10 -5.25 13.30
N ASP A 199 3.63 -6.44 13.00
CA ASP A 199 5.02 -6.80 13.32
C ASP A 199 6.03 -6.01 12.50
N ALA A 200 5.73 -5.69 11.23
CA ALA A 200 6.57 -4.80 10.43
C ALA A 200 6.69 -3.42 11.08
N ILE A 201 5.56 -2.85 11.52
CA ILE A 201 5.54 -1.56 12.22
C ILE A 201 6.27 -1.65 13.55
N ARG A 202 6.03 -2.71 14.33
CA ARG A 202 6.68 -2.92 15.63
C ARG A 202 8.19 -3.00 15.48
N CYS A 203 8.68 -3.90 14.64
CA CYS A 203 10.10 -4.07 14.37
C CYS A 203 10.75 -2.75 13.89
N TYR A 204 10.07 -2.05 12.99
CA TYR A 204 10.52 -0.74 12.50
C TYR A 204 10.65 0.28 13.62
N MET A 205 9.65 0.41 14.47
CA MET A 205 9.65 1.41 15.56
C MET A 205 10.58 1.04 16.70
N GLU A 206 10.70 -0.25 17.05
CA GLU A 206 11.69 -0.74 18.03
C GLU A 206 13.11 -0.39 17.56
N THR A 207 13.43 -0.73 16.31
CA THR A 207 14.73 -0.39 15.71
C THR A 207 14.97 1.12 15.69
N ALA A 208 13.98 1.92 15.31
CA ALA A 208 14.10 3.38 15.28
C ALA A 208 14.32 3.98 16.67
N SER A 209 13.78 3.36 17.73
CA SER A 209 13.94 3.83 19.11
C SER A 209 15.38 3.70 19.62
N GLU A 210 16.16 2.77 19.06
CA GLU A 210 17.58 2.55 19.41
C GLU A 210 18.54 3.55 18.74
N LEU A 211 18.04 4.31 17.73
CA LEU A 211 18.86 5.23 16.97
C LEU A 211 18.82 6.65 17.54
N GLU A 212 19.96 7.33 17.49
CA GLU A 212 20.02 8.76 17.74
C GLU A 212 19.31 9.55 16.63
N PRO A 213 18.77 10.74 16.93
CA PRO A 213 18.28 11.64 15.89
C PRO A 213 19.39 12.05 14.92
N LEU A 214 19.04 12.22 13.65
CA LEU A 214 19.94 12.77 12.64
C LEU A 214 20.29 14.24 12.97
N THR A 215 21.52 14.64 12.66
CA THR A 215 21.92 16.05 12.62
C THR A 215 21.17 16.80 11.53
N ASP A 216 21.23 18.12 11.50
CA ASP A 216 20.53 18.90 10.49
C ASP A 216 21.13 18.68 9.09
N GLU A 217 22.44 18.44 9.00
CA GLU A 217 23.14 18.07 7.77
C GLU A 217 22.67 16.71 7.25
N GLU A 218 22.60 15.71 8.11
CA GLU A 218 22.13 14.36 7.76
C GLU A 218 20.65 14.35 7.35
N LYS A 219 19.81 15.17 8.00
CA LYS A 219 18.40 15.36 7.60
C LYS A 219 18.28 15.95 6.20
N ALA A 220 19.11 16.97 5.89
CA ALA A 220 19.13 17.59 4.58
C ALA A 220 19.54 16.58 3.50
N GLU A 221 20.59 15.80 3.72
CA GLU A 221 21.06 14.77 2.81
C GLU A 221 19.99 13.67 2.60
N LYS A 222 19.38 13.20 3.70
CA LYS A 222 18.30 12.22 3.63
C LYS A 222 17.08 12.72 2.86
N LEU A 223 16.74 14.00 3.03
CA LEU A 223 15.68 14.65 2.27
C LEU A 223 16.00 14.69 0.78
N GLU A 224 17.24 15.02 0.38
CA GLU A 224 17.67 15.03 -1.01
C GLU A 224 17.57 13.62 -1.65
N ILE A 225 18.03 12.58 -0.93
CA ILE A 225 17.94 11.19 -1.39
C ILE A 225 16.48 10.79 -1.59
N THR A 226 15.60 11.10 -0.62
CA THR A 226 14.17 10.82 -0.71
C THR A 226 13.51 11.60 -1.84
N GLN A 227 13.86 12.87 -2.02
CA GLN A 227 13.35 13.69 -3.11
C GLN A 227 13.76 13.13 -4.47
N LYS A 228 15.03 12.73 -4.61
CA LYS A 228 15.50 12.07 -5.82
C LYS A 228 14.73 10.79 -6.14
N TYR A 229 14.45 9.96 -5.13
CA TYR A 229 13.63 8.76 -5.30
C TYR A 229 12.21 9.11 -5.78
N CYS A 230 11.58 10.14 -5.20
CA CYS A 230 10.27 10.62 -5.66
C CYS A 230 10.29 11.09 -7.11
N ASP A 231 11.31 11.86 -7.51
CA ASP A 231 11.48 12.35 -8.87
C ASP A 231 11.72 11.17 -9.84
N ASP A 232 12.59 10.23 -9.49
CA ASP A 232 12.86 9.01 -10.26
C ASP A 232 11.59 8.13 -10.42
N LEU A 233 10.74 8.02 -9.40
CA LEU A 233 9.45 7.32 -9.50
C LEU A 233 8.54 7.99 -10.53
N VAL A 234 8.48 9.30 -10.58
CA VAL A 234 7.67 10.04 -11.56
C VAL A 234 8.26 9.90 -12.96
N GLU A 235 9.58 9.98 -13.12
CA GLU A 235 10.27 9.89 -14.39
C GLU A 235 10.28 8.46 -14.97
N LYS A 236 10.81 7.51 -14.20
CA LYS A 236 11.03 6.10 -14.62
C LYS A 236 9.79 5.25 -14.49
N GLY A 237 8.81 5.70 -13.69
CA GLY A 237 7.59 4.97 -13.41
C GLY A 237 7.74 3.92 -12.30
N GLY A 238 6.64 3.32 -11.96
CA GLY A 238 6.44 2.23 -11.01
C GLY A 238 5.00 1.78 -11.10
N VAL A 239 4.65 0.63 -10.54
CA VAL A 239 3.30 0.07 -10.66
C VAL A 239 2.25 1.07 -10.19
N SER A 240 2.37 1.56 -8.97
CA SER A 240 1.43 2.54 -8.39
C SER A 240 1.56 3.92 -9.06
N THR A 241 2.78 4.38 -9.33
CA THR A 241 3.05 5.69 -9.96
C THR A 241 2.37 5.81 -11.32
N ASN A 242 2.46 4.77 -12.16
CA ASN A 242 1.82 4.77 -13.47
C ASN A 242 0.30 4.88 -13.39
N VAL A 243 -0.29 4.34 -12.33
CA VAL A 243 -1.72 4.48 -12.04
C VAL A 243 -2.06 5.93 -11.70
N PHE A 244 -1.28 6.59 -10.84
CA PHE A 244 -1.48 8.00 -10.48
C PHE A 244 -1.22 8.95 -11.65
N LYS A 245 -0.17 8.74 -12.43
CA LYS A 245 0.11 9.54 -13.64
C LYS A 245 -1.05 9.51 -14.64
N LYS A 246 -1.71 8.37 -14.79
CA LYS A 246 -2.89 8.25 -15.67
C LYS A 246 -4.12 8.97 -15.09
N ALA A 247 -4.25 9.06 -13.77
CA ALA A 247 -5.40 9.64 -13.11
C ALA A 247 -5.30 11.16 -12.92
N LEU A 248 -4.14 11.61 -12.48
CA LEU A 248 -3.88 12.98 -12.08
C LEU A 248 -3.10 13.79 -13.14
N GLY A 249 -2.36 13.10 -14.00
CA GLY A 249 -1.29 13.67 -14.80
C GLY A 249 0.03 13.71 -14.04
N GLU A 250 1.12 13.95 -14.74
CA GLU A 250 2.47 13.85 -14.21
C GLU A 250 2.75 14.91 -13.12
N GLU A 251 2.42 16.19 -13.39
CA GLU A 251 2.66 17.28 -12.45
C GLU A 251 1.87 17.09 -11.13
N ALA A 252 0.58 16.77 -11.21
CA ALA A 252 -0.22 16.55 -10.01
C ALA A 252 0.20 15.26 -9.27
N THR A 253 0.75 14.26 -9.96
CA THR A 253 1.34 13.08 -9.30
C THR A 253 2.59 13.46 -8.53
N LYS A 254 3.47 14.29 -9.12
CA LYS A 254 4.65 14.81 -8.44
C LYS A 254 4.28 15.65 -7.21
N ASP A 255 3.29 16.53 -7.37
CA ASP A 255 2.77 17.35 -6.27
C ASP A 255 2.19 16.48 -5.14
N PHE A 256 1.39 15.48 -5.47
CA PHE A 256 0.84 14.51 -4.51
C PHE A 256 1.95 13.76 -3.76
N PHE A 257 2.99 13.31 -4.46
CA PHE A 257 4.12 12.61 -3.82
C PHE A 257 4.87 13.53 -2.86
N ASN A 258 5.13 14.76 -3.26
CA ASN A 258 5.88 15.72 -2.45
C ASN A 258 5.09 16.21 -1.23
N LYS A 259 3.81 16.49 -1.38
CA LYS A 259 2.98 17.05 -0.30
C LYS A 259 2.48 16.00 0.67
N VAL A 260 2.08 14.82 0.16
CA VAL A 260 1.29 13.87 0.92
C VAL A 260 1.96 12.50 1.02
N PHE A 261 2.23 11.85 -0.13
CA PHE A 261 2.59 10.44 -0.12
C PHE A 261 3.94 10.21 0.58
N PHE A 262 4.97 10.96 0.21
CA PHE A 262 6.26 10.97 0.90
C PHE A 262 6.43 12.18 1.82
N GLY A 263 5.74 13.28 1.55
CA GLY A 263 5.73 14.47 2.41
C GLY A 263 7.03 15.28 2.37
N THR A 264 7.85 15.16 1.31
CA THR A 264 9.16 15.84 1.20
C THR A 264 9.06 17.36 1.38
N GLU A 265 7.96 17.98 0.92
CA GLU A 265 7.77 19.44 1.00
C GLU A 265 7.74 19.95 2.43
N LYS A 266 7.23 19.16 3.37
CA LYS A 266 7.13 19.53 4.79
C LYS A 266 8.49 19.58 5.48
N TYR A 267 9.48 18.85 4.97
CA TYR A 267 10.80 18.67 5.60
C TYR A 267 11.93 19.40 4.89
N ARG A 268 11.57 20.29 3.92
CA ARG A 268 12.51 21.22 3.24
C ARG A 268 12.94 22.36 4.14
#